data_e9bc5f4a26c9af4ecabca89ee461cdf5
#
_entry.id   e9bc5f4a26c9af4ecabca89ee461cdf5
#
_cell.length_a   1.000
_cell.length_b   1.000
_cell.length_c   1.000
_cell.angle_alpha   90.00
_cell.angle_beta   90.00
_cell.angle_gamma   90.00
#
_symmetry.space_group_name_H-M   'P 1'
#
loop_
_entity.id
_entity.type
_entity.pdbx_description
1 polymer ?
#
loop_
_entity_poly.entity_id
_entity_poly.type
_entity_poly.pdbx_seq_one_letter_code
_entity_poly.pdbx_strand_id
1 'polypeptide(L)'
;MKRSTIIVLAAVLLLIVGSGGIFVAYKVYKKHQAKQNQEFRFEGTMGKAAEGFKIDSFRRHMLADDVLEHVIEEHKLIDLWQLKDLEAAKARIREKFSVSLENAEVKVSYQDKSKQTAHEILKLIVQRYYEKLKAAGRA
;
A
#
# COMPACT_ATOMS: atom_id res chain seq x y z
N MET A 1 -6.26 32.28 -35.49
CA MET A 1 -7.09 32.78 -34.40
C MET A 1 -6.19 33.35 -33.32
N LYS A 2 -6.44 34.53 -32.85
CA LYS A 2 -5.62 35.19 -31.82
C LYS A 2 -5.86 34.51 -30.49
N ARG A 3 -4.80 34.37 -29.68
CA ARG A 3 -4.86 33.72 -28.35
C ARG A 3 -5.97 34.30 -27.44
N SER A 4 -6.21 35.62 -27.48
CA SER A 4 -7.26 36.29 -26.76
C SER A 4 -8.67 35.82 -27.10
N THR A 5 -8.92 35.50 -28.39
CA THR A 5 -10.21 34.99 -28.86
C THR A 5 -10.48 33.58 -28.34
N ILE A 6 -9.45 32.74 -28.26
CA ILE A 6 -9.55 31.37 -27.71
C ILE A 6 -9.85 31.43 -26.20
N ILE A 7 -9.20 32.30 -25.47
CA ILE A 7 -9.41 32.49 -24.02
C ILE A 7 -10.82 32.99 -23.75
N VAL A 8 -11.32 33.94 -24.55
CA VAL A 8 -12.70 34.45 -24.40
C VAL A 8 -13.72 33.37 -24.74
N LEU A 9 -13.51 32.58 -25.78
CA LEU A 9 -14.36 31.45 -26.11
C LEU A 9 -14.37 30.37 -25.03
N ALA A 10 -13.21 30.07 -24.44
CA ALA A 10 -13.10 29.13 -23.33
C ALA A 10 -13.83 29.64 -22.08
N ALA A 11 -13.70 30.94 -21.77
CA ALA A 11 -14.38 31.58 -20.64
C ALA A 11 -15.92 31.63 -20.87
N VAL A 12 -16.36 31.90 -22.08
CA VAL A 12 -17.80 31.90 -22.45
C VAL A 12 -18.37 30.50 -22.38
N LEU A 13 -17.62 29.50 -22.87
CA LEU A 13 -18.00 28.09 -22.75
C LEU A 13 -18.12 27.66 -21.30
N LEU A 14 -17.20 28.07 -20.44
CA LEU A 14 -17.26 27.83 -19.00
C LEU A 14 -18.48 28.49 -18.35
N LEU A 15 -18.86 29.69 -18.80
CA LEU A 15 -20.03 30.42 -18.32
C LEU A 15 -21.37 29.85 -18.85
N ILE A 16 -21.39 29.41 -20.12
CA ILE A 16 -22.60 28.86 -20.76
C ILE A 16 -22.89 27.43 -20.31
N VAL A 17 -21.85 26.62 -20.08
CA VAL A 17 -22.01 25.28 -19.51
C VAL A 17 -22.41 25.36 -18.03
N GLY A 18 -22.36 26.56 -17.44
CA GLY A 18 -22.92 26.89 -16.14
C GLY A 18 -22.47 25.98 -15.02
N SER A 19 -23.23 25.97 -13.96
CA SER A 19 -22.95 25.16 -12.77
C SER A 19 -22.93 23.65 -13.04
N GLY A 20 -23.57 23.15 -14.10
CA GLY A 20 -23.61 21.72 -14.42
C GLY A 20 -22.31 21.16 -14.98
N GLY A 21 -21.64 21.89 -15.90
CA GLY A 21 -20.39 21.43 -16.52
C GLY A 21 -19.21 21.42 -15.59
N ILE A 22 -19.09 22.41 -14.72
CA ILE A 22 -18.04 22.47 -13.71
C ILE A 22 -18.19 21.32 -12.72
N PHE A 23 -19.41 20.99 -12.34
CA PHE A 23 -19.70 19.89 -11.41
C PHE A 23 -19.33 18.53 -11.99
N VAL A 24 -19.61 18.29 -13.29
CA VAL A 24 -19.24 17.04 -13.97
C VAL A 24 -17.72 16.93 -14.09
N ALA A 25 -17.04 18.00 -14.48
CA ALA A 25 -15.58 18.02 -14.57
C ALA A 25 -14.93 17.75 -13.21
N TYR A 26 -15.46 18.30 -12.14
CA TYR A 26 -14.97 18.05 -10.78
C TYR A 26 -15.17 16.58 -10.38
N LYS A 27 -16.30 15.97 -10.66
CA LYS A 27 -16.53 14.55 -10.38
C LYS A 27 -15.59 13.64 -11.14
N VAL A 28 -15.35 13.89 -12.41
CA VAL A 28 -14.42 13.12 -13.24
C VAL A 28 -13.00 13.27 -12.72
N TYR A 29 -12.58 14.46 -12.39
CA TYR A 29 -11.27 14.74 -11.82
C TYR A 29 -11.06 14.01 -10.48
N LYS A 30 -12.03 14.08 -9.58
CA LYS A 30 -11.98 13.40 -8.28
C LYS A 30 -11.93 11.87 -8.44
N LYS A 31 -12.69 11.32 -9.37
CA LYS A 31 -12.69 9.89 -9.68
C LYS A 31 -11.33 9.45 -10.26
N HIS A 32 -10.74 10.26 -11.11
CA HIS A 32 -9.42 9.99 -11.69
C HIS A 32 -8.31 10.05 -10.63
N GLN A 33 -8.34 11.03 -9.73
CA GLN A 33 -7.42 11.10 -8.58
C GLN A 33 -7.59 9.89 -7.65
N ALA A 34 -8.81 9.48 -7.37
CA ALA A 34 -9.08 8.31 -6.54
C ALA A 34 -8.46 7.04 -7.16
N LYS A 35 -8.53 6.88 -8.49
CA LYS A 35 -7.87 5.77 -9.20
C LYS A 35 -6.35 5.83 -9.10
N GLN A 36 -5.75 7.01 -9.24
CA GLN A 36 -4.30 7.19 -9.14
C GLN A 36 -3.77 6.92 -7.73
N ASN A 37 -4.58 7.22 -6.72
CA ASN A 37 -4.23 7.01 -5.30
C ASN A 37 -4.75 5.68 -4.75
N GLN A 38 -5.41 4.87 -5.58
CA GLN A 38 -5.92 3.57 -5.18
C GLN A 38 -4.77 2.64 -4.81
N GLU A 39 -4.87 2.03 -3.64
CA GLU A 39 -3.94 1.02 -3.18
C GLU A 39 -4.60 -0.36 -3.24
N PHE A 40 -3.81 -1.38 -3.59
CA PHE A 40 -4.25 -2.76 -3.62
C PHE A 40 -3.86 -3.43 -2.31
N ARG A 41 -4.83 -4.03 -1.66
CA ARG A 41 -4.63 -4.73 -0.39
C ARG A 41 -4.72 -6.23 -0.60
N PHE A 42 -3.72 -6.94 -0.10
CA PHE A 42 -3.72 -8.40 -0.04
C PHE A 42 -3.77 -8.85 1.41
N GLU A 43 -4.54 -9.90 1.65
CA GLU A 43 -4.70 -10.51 2.97
C GLU A 43 -4.24 -11.96 2.95
N GLY A 44 -3.63 -12.38 4.04
CA GLY A 44 -3.27 -13.77 4.28
C GLY A 44 -3.73 -14.22 5.66
N THR A 45 -4.11 -15.48 5.80
CA THR A 45 -4.46 -16.08 7.08
C THR A 45 -3.29 -16.90 7.58
N MET A 46 -2.85 -16.59 8.81
CA MET A 46 -1.69 -17.26 9.44
C MET A 46 -2.09 -18.42 10.36
N GLY A 47 -3.39 -18.71 10.45
CA GLY A 47 -3.93 -19.75 11.32
C GLY A 47 -4.52 -19.21 12.62
N LYS A 48 -4.92 -20.11 13.50
CA LYS A 48 -5.54 -19.74 14.78
C LYS A 48 -4.53 -19.16 15.74
N ALA A 49 -4.92 -18.13 16.47
CA ALA A 49 -4.10 -17.53 17.52
C ALA A 49 -3.90 -18.52 18.69
N ALA A 50 -2.67 -18.67 19.14
CA ALA A 50 -2.36 -19.42 20.33
C ALA A 50 -2.83 -18.66 21.58
N GLU A 51 -2.99 -19.40 22.69
CA GLU A 51 -3.29 -18.78 23.97
C GLU A 51 -2.19 -17.81 24.37
N GLY A 52 -2.57 -16.61 24.81
CA GLY A 52 -1.63 -15.55 25.14
C GLY A 52 -1.06 -14.78 23.94
N PHE A 53 -1.65 -14.97 22.75
CA PHE A 53 -1.23 -14.25 21.54
C PHE A 53 -1.40 -12.75 21.69
N LYS A 54 -0.32 -12.00 21.36
CA LYS A 54 -0.31 -10.54 21.36
C LYS A 54 -0.02 -10.02 19.95
N ILE A 55 -0.92 -9.22 19.41
CA ILE A 55 -0.81 -8.66 18.07
C ILE A 55 0.46 -7.84 17.90
N ASP A 56 0.78 -6.97 18.87
CA ASP A 56 1.94 -6.07 18.78
C ASP A 56 3.26 -6.83 18.78
N SER A 57 3.36 -7.87 19.60
CA SER A 57 4.54 -8.74 19.63
C SER A 57 4.71 -9.50 18.33
N PHE A 58 3.63 -10.09 17.83
CA PHE A 58 3.61 -10.81 16.55
C PHE A 58 4.03 -9.89 15.40
N ARG A 59 3.45 -8.70 15.33
CA ARG A 59 3.77 -7.70 14.32
C ARG A 59 5.25 -7.32 14.35
N ARG A 60 5.81 -7.10 15.53
CA ARG A 60 7.24 -6.79 15.67
C ARG A 60 8.15 -7.90 15.16
N HIS A 61 7.78 -9.15 15.40
CA HIS A 61 8.54 -10.29 14.91
C HIS A 61 8.46 -10.43 13.38
N MET A 62 7.27 -10.24 12.81
CA MET A 62 7.10 -10.28 11.35
C MET A 62 7.82 -9.14 10.63
N LEU A 63 7.86 -7.96 11.25
CA LEU A 63 8.49 -6.75 10.68
C LEU A 63 9.86 -6.46 11.30
N ALA A 64 10.56 -7.50 11.73
CA ALA A 64 11.92 -7.36 12.23
C ALA A 64 12.86 -6.80 11.15
N ASP A 65 13.89 -6.09 11.56
CA ASP A 65 14.79 -5.39 10.64
C ASP A 65 15.40 -6.33 9.60
N ASP A 66 15.82 -7.52 9.98
CA ASP A 66 16.39 -8.51 9.07
C ASP A 66 15.38 -8.99 8.01
N VAL A 67 14.12 -9.17 8.39
CA VAL A 67 13.05 -9.52 7.45
C VAL A 67 12.82 -8.41 6.45
N LEU A 68 12.68 -7.17 6.93
CA LEU A 68 12.45 -6.01 6.07
C LEU A 68 13.62 -5.73 5.14
N GLU A 69 14.85 -5.83 5.63
CA GLU A 69 16.04 -5.67 4.81
C GLU A 69 16.09 -6.68 3.68
N HIS A 70 15.78 -7.94 3.95
CA HIS A 70 15.71 -8.98 2.94
C HIS A 70 14.67 -8.66 1.85
N VAL A 71 13.46 -8.27 2.25
CA VAL A 71 12.37 -7.92 1.33
C VAL A 71 12.74 -6.71 0.48
N ILE A 72 13.32 -5.70 1.10
CA ILE A 72 13.71 -4.46 0.42
C ILE A 72 14.81 -4.72 -0.61
N GLU A 73 15.80 -5.53 -0.27
CA GLU A 73 16.90 -5.88 -1.16
C GLU A 73 16.43 -6.78 -2.32
N GLU A 74 15.61 -7.78 -2.02
CA GLU A 74 15.10 -8.73 -3.01
C GLU A 74 14.33 -8.04 -4.15
N HIS A 75 13.51 -7.07 -3.81
CA HIS A 75 12.70 -6.32 -4.77
C HIS A 75 13.25 -4.96 -5.13
N LYS A 76 14.42 -4.58 -4.64
CA LYS A 76 15.05 -3.27 -4.89
C LYS A 76 14.07 -2.12 -4.62
N LEU A 77 13.41 -2.17 -3.48
CA LEU A 77 12.32 -1.25 -3.15
C LEU A 77 12.77 0.19 -2.98
N ILE A 78 14.00 0.43 -2.55
CA ILE A 78 14.55 1.78 -2.44
C ILE A 78 14.52 2.47 -3.81
N ASP A 79 14.99 1.78 -4.85
CA ASP A 79 15.00 2.29 -6.22
C ASP A 79 13.58 2.35 -6.80
N LEU A 80 12.78 1.30 -6.59
CA LEU A 80 11.41 1.22 -7.09
C LEU A 80 10.54 2.35 -6.54
N TRP A 81 10.66 2.63 -5.25
CA TRP A 81 9.87 3.67 -4.58
C TRP A 81 10.55 5.03 -4.58
N GLN A 82 11.75 5.14 -5.14
CA GLN A 82 12.54 6.37 -5.18
C GLN A 82 12.73 6.98 -3.79
N LEU A 83 13.10 6.14 -2.82
CA LEU A 83 13.29 6.54 -1.44
C LEU A 83 14.73 6.94 -1.16
N LYS A 84 14.92 7.70 -0.09
CA LYS A 84 16.20 8.23 0.32
C LYS A 84 17.16 7.15 0.81
N ASP A 85 16.67 6.22 1.63
CA ASP A 85 17.49 5.21 2.30
C ASP A 85 16.67 3.98 2.73
N LEU A 86 17.36 3.03 3.32
CA LEU A 86 16.79 1.79 3.84
C LEU A 86 15.74 2.04 4.94
N GLU A 87 15.98 2.98 5.83
CA GLU A 87 15.07 3.29 6.93
C GLU A 87 13.73 3.84 6.42
N ALA A 88 13.75 4.65 5.37
CA ALA A 88 12.54 5.13 4.73
C ALA A 88 11.72 3.97 4.12
N ALA A 89 12.37 2.99 3.51
CA ALA A 89 11.72 1.80 2.97
C ALA A 89 11.11 0.94 4.09
N LYS A 90 11.83 0.72 5.17
CA LYS A 90 11.30 -0.01 6.35
C LYS A 90 10.07 0.69 6.94
N ALA A 91 10.13 2.01 7.10
CA ALA A 91 9.02 2.80 7.63
C ALA A 91 7.77 2.67 6.75
N ARG A 92 7.94 2.71 5.43
CA ARG A 92 6.84 2.54 4.49
C ARG A 92 6.17 1.17 4.62
N ILE A 93 6.94 0.10 4.70
CA ILE A 93 6.40 -1.26 4.88
C ILE A 93 5.65 -1.36 6.20
N ARG A 94 6.22 -0.86 7.30
CA ARG A 94 5.57 -0.88 8.61
C ARG A 94 4.25 -0.13 8.63
N GLU A 95 4.17 0.99 7.93
CA GLU A 95 2.94 1.77 7.82
C GLU A 95 1.84 1.03 7.05
N LYS A 96 2.21 0.32 5.99
CA LYS A 96 1.26 -0.33 5.08
C LYS A 96 0.91 -1.77 5.47
N PHE A 97 1.61 -2.35 6.43
CA PHE A 97 1.38 -3.70 6.92
C PHE A 97 0.46 -3.68 8.13
N SER A 98 -0.51 -4.59 8.15
CA SER A 98 -1.48 -4.70 9.25
C SER A 98 -1.62 -6.15 9.72
N VAL A 99 -1.83 -6.32 11.02
CA VAL A 99 -2.17 -7.60 11.64
C VAL A 99 -3.49 -7.44 12.38
N SER A 100 -4.39 -8.38 12.21
CA SER A 100 -5.68 -8.38 12.89
C SER A 100 -6.07 -9.78 13.36
N LEU A 101 -7.01 -9.83 14.30
CA LEU A 101 -7.63 -11.07 14.74
C LEU A 101 -9.10 -11.05 14.33
N GLU A 102 -9.52 -12.06 13.57
CA GLU A 102 -10.91 -12.27 13.20
C GLU A 102 -11.29 -13.73 13.49
N ASN A 103 -12.31 -13.94 14.33
CA ASN A 103 -12.75 -15.27 14.73
C ASN A 103 -11.62 -16.16 15.28
N ALA A 104 -10.75 -15.58 16.10
CA ALA A 104 -9.55 -16.19 16.66
C ALA A 104 -8.47 -16.57 15.62
N GLU A 105 -8.63 -16.16 14.37
CA GLU A 105 -7.61 -16.35 13.33
C GLU A 105 -6.77 -15.10 13.16
N VAL A 106 -5.47 -15.29 13.00
CA VAL A 106 -4.51 -14.23 12.74
C VAL A 106 -4.52 -13.92 11.25
N LYS A 107 -4.85 -12.68 10.90
CA LYS A 107 -4.82 -12.19 9.52
C LYS A 107 -3.76 -11.11 9.37
N VAL A 108 -3.01 -11.21 8.31
CA VAL A 108 -2.01 -10.22 7.93
C VAL A 108 -2.41 -9.60 6.60
N SER A 109 -2.13 -8.33 6.43
CA SER A 109 -2.41 -7.62 5.18
C SER A 109 -1.32 -6.62 4.86
N TYR A 110 -1.16 -6.37 3.57
CA TYR A 110 -0.27 -5.34 3.04
C TYR A 110 -0.95 -4.62 1.89
N GLN A 111 -0.79 -3.32 1.82
CA GLN A 111 -1.36 -2.52 0.74
C GLN A 111 -0.29 -1.66 0.06
N ASP A 112 -0.39 -1.54 -1.26
CA ASP A 112 0.51 -0.73 -2.07
C ASP A 112 -0.21 -0.27 -3.35
N LYS A 113 0.33 0.75 -3.99
CA LYS A 113 -0.17 1.26 -5.27
C LYS A 113 -0.01 0.26 -6.40
N SER A 114 1.02 -0.58 -6.36
CA SER A 114 1.24 -1.65 -7.32
C SER A 114 0.68 -2.95 -6.77
N LYS A 115 -0.26 -3.54 -7.50
CA LYS A 115 -0.87 -4.84 -7.15
C LYS A 115 0.17 -5.94 -7.01
N GLN A 116 1.08 -6.04 -7.98
CA GLN A 116 2.14 -7.04 -7.99
C GLN A 116 3.10 -6.85 -6.80
N THR A 117 3.53 -5.63 -6.57
CA THR A 117 4.44 -5.29 -5.46
C THR A 117 3.79 -5.60 -4.11
N ALA A 118 2.52 -5.26 -3.91
CA ALA A 118 1.80 -5.56 -2.68
C ALA A 118 1.74 -7.06 -2.41
N HIS A 119 1.41 -7.85 -3.42
CA HIS A 119 1.35 -9.30 -3.31
C HIS A 119 2.71 -9.92 -2.97
N GLU A 120 3.74 -9.50 -3.68
CA GLU A 120 5.10 -10.04 -3.49
C GLU A 120 5.70 -9.65 -2.15
N ILE A 121 5.48 -8.43 -1.68
CA ILE A 121 5.96 -7.99 -0.37
C ILE A 121 5.29 -8.81 0.74
N LEU A 122 3.98 -8.95 0.71
CA LEU A 122 3.26 -9.76 1.70
C LEU A 122 3.75 -11.21 1.69
N LYS A 123 3.88 -11.79 0.51
CA LYS A 123 4.37 -13.16 0.32
C LYS A 123 5.76 -13.35 0.92
N LEU A 124 6.69 -12.45 0.65
CA LEU A 124 8.05 -12.54 1.16
C LEU A 124 8.13 -12.35 2.67
N ILE A 125 7.36 -11.43 3.24
CA ILE A 125 7.32 -11.23 4.68
C ILE A 125 6.85 -12.50 5.38
N VAL A 126 5.76 -13.09 4.91
CA VAL A 126 5.20 -14.33 5.46
C VAL A 126 6.19 -15.48 5.30
N GLN A 127 6.76 -15.64 4.12
CA GLN A 127 7.73 -16.69 3.83
C GLN A 127 8.97 -16.58 4.73
N ARG A 128 9.53 -15.39 4.85
CA ARG A 128 10.72 -15.14 5.67
C ARG A 128 10.44 -15.38 7.15
N TYR A 129 9.26 -15.00 7.61
CA TYR A 129 8.83 -15.27 8.98
C TYR A 129 8.78 -16.77 9.27
N TYR A 130 8.18 -17.58 8.38
CA TYR A 130 8.14 -19.03 8.54
C TYR A 130 9.53 -19.67 8.48
N GLU A 131 10.40 -19.20 7.63
CA GLU A 131 11.79 -19.67 7.58
C GLU A 131 12.51 -19.43 8.91
N LYS A 132 12.29 -18.28 9.52
CA LYS A 132 12.85 -17.96 10.84
C LYS A 132 12.27 -18.85 11.93
N LEU A 133 10.99 -19.14 11.91
CA LEU A 133 10.37 -20.08 12.84
C LEU A 133 10.94 -21.47 12.71
N LYS A 134 11.15 -21.95 11.48
CA LYS A 134 11.80 -23.25 11.22
C LYS A 134 13.23 -23.29 11.75
N ALA A 135 14.00 -22.26 11.49
CA ALA A 135 15.38 -22.15 11.98
C ALA A 135 15.45 -22.14 13.50
N ALA A 136 14.42 -21.58 14.16
CA ALA A 136 14.31 -21.57 15.62
C ALA A 136 13.69 -22.85 16.20
N GLY A 137 13.31 -23.82 15.35
CA GLY A 137 12.66 -25.07 15.78
C GLY A 137 11.24 -24.90 16.29
N ARG A 138 10.54 -23.82 15.90
CA ARG A 138 9.19 -23.48 16.37
C ARG A 138 8.09 -23.76 15.35
N ALA A 139 8.43 -24.16 14.16
CA ALA A 139 7.48 -24.46 13.10
C ALA A 139 7.40 -25.96 12.82
#